data_f2bae2119c909278865db3fd488946a5
#
_entry.id   f2bae2119c909278865db3fd488946a5
#
_cell.length_a   1.000
_cell.length_b   1.000
_cell.length_c   1.000
_cell.angle_alpha   90.00
_cell.angle_beta   90.00
_cell.angle_gamma   90.00
#
_symmetry.space_group_name_H-M   'P 1'
#
loop_
_entity.id
_entity.type
_entity.pdbx_description
1 polymer ?
#
loop_
_entity_poly.entity_id
_entity_poly.type
_entity_poly.pdbx_seq_one_letter_code
_entity_poly.pdbx_strand_id
1 'polypeptide(L)'
;TEIEPEHTSTYLSLANVCYMQEDYPAMAGAAKKAIEIEEGNAMAHYLLGKADNGQGDGIMCIAHLTKAIVLKDDFIEARLLRAEALVQMQQYKEAMEDIDTILAQDPEDESAILLCGKIEEATGNKEKAESSYQKVTELNPFNEQAFLYLGQLYITQNKLAEAIELFTEATELNPNFAEAYHERGRAKLLNGDKEGSAEDMKKGLELNPKEIQNFNGQYGNQPGGSTGNILGL
;
A
#
# COMPACT_ATOMS: atom_id res chain seq x y z
N THR A 1 -35.37 13.12 -11.83
CA THR A 1 -35.07 11.94 -12.64
C THR A 1 -35.10 10.74 -11.73
N GLU A 2 -36.23 9.99 -11.78
CA GLU A 2 -36.34 8.68 -11.13
C GLU A 2 -35.27 7.80 -11.76
N ILE A 3 -34.29 7.38 -10.96
CA ILE A 3 -33.34 6.34 -11.32
C ILE A 3 -34.18 5.06 -11.31
N GLU A 4 -34.33 4.41 -12.47
CA GLU A 4 -34.94 3.08 -12.52
C GLU A 4 -34.10 2.15 -11.61
N PRO A 5 -34.70 1.58 -10.55
CA PRO A 5 -33.93 0.95 -9.46
C PRO A 5 -33.41 -0.45 -9.80
N GLU A 6 -33.44 -0.88 -11.05
CA GLU A 6 -33.28 -2.31 -11.41
C GLU A 6 -32.04 -2.64 -12.24
N HIS A 7 -31.05 -1.73 -12.36
CA HIS A 7 -29.87 -2.09 -13.14
C HIS A 7 -28.64 -2.22 -12.23
N THR A 8 -28.10 -3.43 -12.11
CA THR A 8 -26.83 -3.75 -11.44
C THR A 8 -25.74 -2.75 -11.82
N SER A 9 -25.63 -2.39 -13.11
CA SER A 9 -24.66 -1.44 -13.64
C SER A 9 -24.74 -0.04 -13.02
N THR A 10 -25.95 0.42 -12.66
CA THR A 10 -26.16 1.72 -12.00
C THR A 10 -25.53 1.73 -10.62
N TYR A 11 -25.73 0.66 -9.84
CA TYR A 11 -25.15 0.54 -8.51
C TYR A 11 -23.66 0.31 -8.53
N LEU A 12 -23.11 -0.42 -9.52
CA LEU A 12 -21.66 -0.54 -9.73
C LEU A 12 -21.04 0.83 -10.06
N SER A 13 -21.68 1.62 -10.91
CA SER A 13 -21.23 2.98 -11.21
C SER A 13 -21.29 3.90 -9.99
N LEU A 14 -22.36 3.80 -9.20
CA LEU A 14 -22.49 4.56 -7.96
C LEU A 14 -21.40 4.17 -6.95
N ALA A 15 -21.12 2.88 -6.79
CA ALA A 15 -20.01 2.42 -5.92
C ALA A 15 -18.66 2.98 -6.34
N ASN A 16 -18.37 3.04 -7.67
CA ASN A 16 -17.15 3.65 -8.16
C ASN A 16 -17.10 5.17 -7.88
N VAL A 17 -18.22 5.89 -8.01
CA VAL A 17 -18.28 7.32 -7.65
C VAL A 17 -18.03 7.54 -6.16
N CYS A 18 -18.64 6.72 -5.30
CA CYS A 18 -18.42 6.75 -3.85
C CYS A 18 -16.94 6.46 -3.51
N TYR A 19 -16.30 5.52 -4.22
CA TYR A 19 -14.87 5.26 -4.07
C TYR A 19 -14.01 6.49 -4.35
N MET A 20 -14.29 7.23 -5.45
CA MET A 20 -13.57 8.47 -5.79
C MET A 20 -13.75 9.58 -4.75
N GLN A 21 -14.82 9.51 -3.95
CA GLN A 21 -15.12 10.44 -2.85
C GLN A 21 -14.62 9.93 -1.50
N GLU A 22 -13.97 8.76 -1.46
CA GLU A 22 -13.55 8.06 -0.25
C GLU A 22 -14.72 7.76 0.72
N ASP A 23 -15.97 7.75 0.20
CA ASP A 23 -17.16 7.38 0.96
C ASP A 23 -17.36 5.86 0.92
N TYR A 24 -16.53 5.15 1.67
CA TYR A 24 -16.54 3.69 1.72
C TYR A 24 -17.85 3.10 2.27
N PRO A 25 -18.53 3.70 3.27
CA PRO A 25 -19.85 3.24 3.69
C PRO A 25 -20.91 3.32 2.58
N ALA A 26 -20.98 4.43 1.82
CA ALA A 26 -21.88 4.56 0.69
C ALA A 26 -21.50 3.60 -0.46
N MET A 27 -20.20 3.41 -0.72
CA MET A 27 -19.68 2.42 -1.67
C MET A 27 -20.16 1.01 -1.32
N ALA A 28 -20.03 0.60 -0.05
CA ALA A 28 -20.50 -0.71 0.43
C ALA A 28 -22.03 -0.85 0.27
N GLY A 29 -22.78 0.20 0.55
CA GLY A 29 -24.23 0.23 0.35
C GLY A 29 -24.64 0.01 -1.11
N ALA A 30 -23.98 0.69 -2.03
CA ALA A 30 -24.21 0.53 -3.47
C ALA A 30 -23.81 -0.88 -3.96
N ALA A 31 -22.66 -1.40 -3.55
CA ALA A 31 -22.23 -2.74 -3.91
C ALA A 31 -23.19 -3.82 -3.40
N LYS A 32 -23.71 -3.70 -2.17
CA LYS A 32 -24.74 -4.60 -1.63
C LYS A 32 -26.04 -4.58 -2.45
N LYS A 33 -26.47 -3.40 -2.92
CA LYS A 33 -27.62 -3.30 -3.82
C LYS A 33 -27.39 -4.00 -5.16
N ALA A 34 -26.20 -3.88 -5.72
CA ALA A 34 -25.82 -4.62 -6.92
C ALA A 34 -25.88 -6.15 -6.69
N ILE A 35 -25.42 -6.63 -5.52
CA ILE A 35 -25.49 -8.06 -5.15
C ILE A 35 -26.93 -8.53 -4.92
N GLU A 36 -27.82 -7.70 -4.31
CA GLU A 36 -29.22 -8.02 -4.15
C GLU A 36 -29.94 -8.25 -5.49
N ILE A 37 -29.54 -7.51 -6.54
CA ILE A 37 -30.08 -7.66 -7.90
C ILE A 37 -29.46 -8.85 -8.61
N GLU A 38 -28.14 -9.03 -8.48
CA GLU A 38 -27.36 -10.05 -9.18
C GLU A 38 -26.33 -10.67 -8.22
N GLU A 39 -26.74 -11.70 -7.48
CA GLU A 39 -25.92 -12.36 -6.46
C GLU A 39 -24.58 -12.89 -7.00
N GLY A 40 -24.55 -13.30 -8.27
CA GLY A 40 -23.37 -13.82 -8.95
C GLY A 40 -22.46 -12.77 -9.58
N ASN A 41 -22.66 -11.48 -9.29
CA ASN A 41 -21.86 -10.42 -9.90
C ASN A 41 -20.49 -10.29 -9.21
N ALA A 42 -19.44 -10.80 -9.86
CA ALA A 42 -18.06 -10.75 -9.34
C ALA A 42 -17.57 -9.33 -9.06
N MET A 43 -17.94 -8.36 -9.93
CA MET A 43 -17.55 -6.96 -9.75
C MET A 43 -18.20 -6.34 -8.52
N ALA A 44 -19.45 -6.67 -8.22
CA ALA A 44 -20.14 -6.18 -7.03
C ALA A 44 -19.47 -6.69 -5.74
N HIS A 45 -19.07 -7.97 -5.70
CA HIS A 45 -18.30 -8.53 -4.59
C HIS A 45 -16.90 -7.89 -4.47
N TYR A 46 -16.22 -7.64 -5.58
CA TYR A 46 -14.94 -6.93 -5.59
C TYR A 46 -15.07 -5.51 -5.01
N LEU A 47 -16.08 -4.74 -5.46
CA LEU A 47 -16.32 -3.38 -4.96
C LEU A 47 -16.71 -3.38 -3.47
N LEU A 48 -17.44 -4.39 -3.01
CA LEU A 48 -17.75 -4.54 -1.59
C LEU A 48 -16.47 -4.82 -0.77
N GLY A 49 -15.63 -5.75 -1.23
CA GLY A 49 -14.34 -6.03 -0.59
C GLY A 49 -13.41 -4.81 -0.58
N LYS A 50 -13.42 -4.02 -1.66
CA LYS A 50 -12.65 -2.77 -1.75
C LYS A 50 -13.18 -1.71 -0.77
N ALA A 51 -14.50 -1.64 -0.55
CA ALA A 51 -15.10 -0.78 0.45
C ALA A 51 -14.73 -1.21 1.88
N ASP A 52 -14.74 -2.52 2.17
CA ASP A 52 -14.33 -3.06 3.46
C ASP A 52 -12.85 -2.77 3.75
N ASN A 53 -11.97 -2.89 2.73
CA ASN A 53 -10.57 -2.50 2.85
C ASN A 53 -10.42 -1.01 3.24
N GLY A 54 -11.15 -0.12 2.57
CA GLY A 54 -11.15 1.31 2.88
C GLY A 54 -11.71 1.64 4.28
N GLN A 55 -12.55 0.77 4.85
CA GLN A 55 -13.05 0.88 6.22
C GLN A 55 -12.12 0.21 7.25
N GLY A 56 -11.04 -0.45 6.82
CA GLY A 56 -10.12 -1.17 7.69
C GLY A 56 -10.63 -2.54 8.14
N ASP A 57 -11.70 -3.07 7.54
CA ASP A 57 -12.21 -4.42 7.83
C ASP A 57 -11.54 -5.46 6.92
N GLY A 58 -10.30 -5.82 7.24
CA GLY A 58 -9.51 -6.77 6.46
C GLY A 58 -10.16 -8.17 6.36
N ILE A 59 -10.91 -8.59 7.38
CA ILE A 59 -11.57 -9.91 7.38
C ILE A 59 -12.70 -9.94 6.34
N MET A 60 -13.57 -8.94 6.34
CA MET A 60 -14.66 -8.84 5.37
C MET A 60 -14.14 -8.56 3.97
N CYS A 61 -13.09 -7.75 3.83
CA CYS A 61 -12.38 -7.53 2.58
C CYS A 61 -11.97 -8.86 1.95
N ILE A 62 -11.21 -9.71 2.66
CA ILE A 62 -10.75 -11.02 2.18
C ILE A 62 -11.94 -11.93 1.82
N ALA A 63 -13.00 -11.94 2.64
CA ALA A 63 -14.18 -12.76 2.39
C ALA A 63 -14.87 -12.38 1.07
N HIS A 64 -15.13 -11.08 0.85
CA HIS A 64 -15.80 -10.60 -0.35
C HIS A 64 -14.93 -10.74 -1.60
N LEU A 65 -13.62 -10.48 -1.50
CA LEU A 65 -12.69 -10.72 -2.61
C LEU A 65 -12.56 -12.19 -2.97
N THR A 66 -12.58 -13.08 -1.98
CA THR A 66 -12.63 -14.54 -2.22
C THR A 66 -13.89 -14.92 -3.00
N LYS A 67 -15.05 -14.34 -2.65
CA LYS A 67 -16.27 -14.57 -3.40
C LYS A 67 -16.17 -14.05 -4.84
N ALA A 68 -15.58 -12.86 -5.03
CA ALA A 68 -15.35 -12.30 -6.37
C ALA A 68 -14.46 -13.22 -7.24
N ILE A 69 -13.38 -13.75 -6.67
CA ILE A 69 -12.45 -14.66 -7.35
C ILE A 69 -13.13 -16.00 -7.67
N VAL A 70 -13.95 -16.55 -6.77
CA VAL A 70 -14.71 -17.77 -7.04
C VAL A 70 -15.71 -17.59 -8.20
N LEU A 71 -16.29 -16.40 -8.32
CA LEU A 71 -17.21 -16.07 -9.41
C LEU A 71 -16.52 -15.77 -10.73
N LYS A 72 -15.29 -15.24 -10.67
CA LYS A 72 -14.46 -14.91 -11.82
C LYS A 72 -13.01 -15.26 -11.49
N ASP A 73 -12.55 -16.44 -11.91
CA ASP A 73 -11.22 -16.97 -11.56
C ASP A 73 -10.05 -16.13 -12.09
N ASP A 74 -10.20 -15.49 -13.24
CA ASP A 74 -9.21 -14.61 -13.87
C ASP A 74 -9.30 -13.15 -13.39
N PHE A 75 -9.86 -12.90 -12.18
CA PHE A 75 -10.01 -11.55 -11.63
C PHE A 75 -8.73 -11.08 -10.92
N ILE A 76 -7.76 -10.62 -11.71
CA ILE A 76 -6.42 -10.22 -11.23
C ILE A 76 -6.48 -9.10 -10.19
N GLU A 77 -7.31 -8.06 -10.40
CA GLU A 77 -7.45 -6.95 -9.47
C GLU A 77 -8.01 -7.40 -8.11
N ALA A 78 -8.89 -8.39 -8.10
CA ALA A 78 -9.41 -8.95 -6.86
C ALA A 78 -8.36 -9.80 -6.13
N ARG A 79 -7.54 -10.56 -6.87
CA ARG A 79 -6.41 -11.31 -6.29
C ARG A 79 -5.36 -10.38 -5.70
N LEU A 80 -4.98 -9.32 -6.43
CA LEU A 80 -4.00 -8.36 -5.94
C LEU A 80 -4.46 -7.70 -4.65
N LEU A 81 -5.68 -7.17 -4.62
CA LEU A 81 -6.24 -6.53 -3.42
C LEU A 81 -6.39 -7.53 -2.26
N ARG A 82 -6.73 -8.81 -2.54
CA ARG A 82 -6.79 -9.84 -1.50
C ARG A 82 -5.40 -10.16 -0.96
N ALA A 83 -4.39 -10.28 -1.82
CA ALA A 83 -3.01 -10.47 -1.40
C ALA A 83 -2.50 -9.31 -0.54
N GLU A 84 -2.82 -8.06 -0.88
CA GLU A 84 -2.49 -6.89 -0.04
C GLU A 84 -3.14 -6.99 1.35
N ALA A 85 -4.43 -7.32 1.43
CA ALA A 85 -5.14 -7.48 2.70
C ALA A 85 -4.57 -8.66 3.52
N LEU A 86 -4.22 -9.77 2.87
CA LEU A 86 -3.58 -10.94 3.50
C LEU A 86 -2.19 -10.58 4.05
N VAL A 87 -1.40 -9.79 3.34
CA VAL A 87 -0.09 -9.31 3.83
C VAL A 87 -0.25 -8.43 5.07
N GLN A 88 -1.23 -7.52 5.09
CA GLN A 88 -1.53 -6.70 6.27
C GLN A 88 -1.92 -7.56 7.49
N MET A 89 -2.58 -8.70 7.25
CA MET A 89 -2.93 -9.69 8.28
C MET A 89 -1.84 -10.72 8.56
N GLN A 90 -0.65 -10.57 7.96
CA GLN A 90 0.49 -11.49 8.07
C GLN A 90 0.19 -12.93 7.60
N GLN A 91 -0.81 -13.10 6.75
CA GLN A 91 -1.15 -14.38 6.12
C GLN A 91 -0.36 -14.54 4.81
N TYR A 92 0.97 -14.61 4.97
CA TYR A 92 1.91 -14.54 3.84
C TYR A 92 1.80 -15.71 2.87
N LYS A 93 1.45 -16.90 3.36
CA LYS A 93 1.33 -18.09 2.51
C LYS A 93 0.18 -17.94 1.52
N GLU A 94 -0.98 -17.55 2.03
CA GLU A 94 -2.19 -17.33 1.22
C GLU A 94 -2.01 -16.16 0.26
N ALA A 95 -1.31 -15.10 0.69
CA ALA A 95 -0.95 -13.99 -0.16
C ALA A 95 -0.07 -14.43 -1.34
N MET A 96 0.94 -15.29 -1.09
CA MET A 96 1.80 -15.81 -2.15
C MET A 96 1.05 -16.66 -3.17
N GLU A 97 0.01 -17.41 -2.79
CA GLU A 97 -0.81 -18.17 -3.74
C GLU A 97 -1.51 -17.25 -4.78
N ASP A 98 -1.98 -16.07 -4.34
CA ASP A 98 -2.54 -15.07 -5.26
C ASP A 98 -1.45 -14.43 -6.13
N ILE A 99 -0.32 -14.05 -5.54
CA ILE A 99 0.83 -13.46 -6.24
C ILE A 99 1.35 -14.41 -7.31
N ASP A 100 1.55 -15.69 -6.98
CA ASP A 100 2.00 -16.71 -7.93
C ASP A 100 1.03 -16.85 -9.11
N THR A 101 -0.28 -16.74 -8.86
CA THR A 101 -1.30 -16.78 -9.92
C THR A 101 -1.21 -15.55 -10.82
N ILE A 102 -0.98 -14.36 -10.26
CA ILE A 102 -0.80 -13.12 -11.02
C ILE A 102 0.47 -13.21 -11.87
N LEU A 103 1.60 -13.55 -11.28
CA LEU A 103 2.90 -13.63 -11.95
C LEU A 103 2.98 -14.78 -12.98
N ALA A 104 2.13 -15.80 -12.87
CA ALA A 104 2.00 -16.82 -13.90
C ALA A 104 1.32 -16.30 -15.18
N GLN A 105 0.48 -15.26 -15.06
CA GLN A 105 -0.18 -14.60 -16.21
C GLN A 105 0.64 -13.42 -16.74
N ASP A 106 1.16 -12.60 -15.82
CA ASP A 106 2.04 -11.48 -16.13
C ASP A 106 3.28 -11.52 -15.23
N PRO A 107 4.41 -12.06 -15.70
CA PRO A 107 5.66 -12.13 -14.94
C PRO A 107 6.31 -10.77 -14.63
N GLU A 108 5.78 -9.69 -15.22
CA GLU A 108 6.27 -8.32 -15.05
C GLU A 108 5.27 -7.41 -14.31
N ASP A 109 4.19 -7.97 -13.72
CA ASP A 109 3.26 -7.21 -12.89
C ASP A 109 4.01 -6.59 -11.68
N GLU A 110 4.21 -5.27 -11.77
CA GLU A 110 5.00 -4.51 -10.79
C GLU A 110 4.42 -4.61 -9.37
N SER A 111 3.08 -4.57 -9.24
CA SER A 111 2.40 -4.60 -7.95
C SER A 111 2.57 -5.96 -7.27
N ALA A 112 2.45 -7.04 -8.04
CA ALA A 112 2.66 -8.39 -7.54
C ALA A 112 4.13 -8.61 -7.14
N ILE A 113 5.11 -8.10 -7.93
CA ILE A 113 6.53 -8.21 -7.61
C ILE A 113 6.86 -7.40 -6.35
N LEU A 114 6.33 -6.17 -6.19
CA LEU A 114 6.52 -5.38 -4.98
C LEU A 114 5.96 -6.08 -3.74
N LEU A 115 4.77 -6.66 -3.87
CA LEU A 115 4.12 -7.37 -2.78
C LEU A 115 4.88 -8.66 -2.40
N CYS A 116 5.43 -9.37 -3.41
CA CYS A 116 6.34 -10.49 -3.19
C CYS A 116 7.56 -10.03 -2.38
N GLY A 117 8.21 -8.93 -2.75
CA GLY A 117 9.34 -8.37 -2.01
C GLY A 117 9.00 -8.03 -0.56
N LYS A 118 7.82 -7.46 -0.30
CA LYS A 118 7.35 -7.19 1.08
C LYS A 118 7.19 -8.46 1.91
N ILE A 119 6.65 -9.52 1.32
CA ILE A 119 6.51 -10.82 1.99
C ILE A 119 7.91 -11.42 2.29
N GLU A 120 8.80 -11.36 1.31
CA GLU A 120 10.17 -11.87 1.45
C GLU A 120 10.93 -11.13 2.56
N GLU A 121 10.79 -9.80 2.63
CA GLU A 121 11.36 -8.99 3.71
C GLU A 121 10.76 -9.38 5.07
N ALA A 122 9.44 -9.46 5.17
CA ALA A 122 8.73 -9.81 6.41
C ALA A 122 9.07 -11.23 6.91
N THR A 123 9.40 -12.14 5.99
CA THR A 123 9.82 -13.51 6.31
C THR A 123 11.33 -13.67 6.49
N GLY A 124 12.08 -12.57 6.42
CA GLY A 124 13.52 -12.53 6.67
C GLY A 124 14.40 -12.86 5.47
N ASN A 125 13.83 -13.01 4.27
CA ASN A 125 14.56 -13.31 3.02
C ASN A 125 15.02 -12.01 2.33
N LYS A 126 15.90 -11.25 2.99
CA LYS A 126 16.29 -9.88 2.56
C LYS A 126 16.90 -9.84 1.16
N GLU A 127 17.68 -10.84 0.78
CA GLU A 127 18.32 -10.90 -0.54
C GLU A 127 17.29 -11.06 -1.67
N LYS A 128 16.23 -11.83 -1.42
CA LYS A 128 15.13 -11.97 -2.39
C LYS A 128 14.30 -10.70 -2.45
N ALA A 129 13.98 -10.10 -1.31
CA ALA A 129 13.28 -8.82 -1.25
C ALA A 129 14.03 -7.73 -2.03
N GLU A 130 15.36 -7.64 -1.86
CA GLU A 130 16.23 -6.72 -2.61
C GLU A 130 16.10 -6.97 -4.12
N SER A 131 16.18 -8.24 -4.55
CA SER A 131 16.03 -8.61 -5.96
C SER A 131 14.66 -8.25 -6.53
N SER A 132 13.58 -8.48 -5.76
CA SER A 132 12.21 -8.15 -6.16
C SER A 132 12.05 -6.63 -6.34
N TYR A 133 12.50 -5.83 -5.39
CA TYR A 133 12.41 -4.36 -5.48
C TYR A 133 13.28 -3.80 -6.61
N GLN A 134 14.51 -4.29 -6.79
CA GLN A 134 15.38 -3.89 -7.90
C GLN A 134 14.76 -4.23 -9.25
N LYS A 135 14.15 -5.42 -9.39
CA LYS A 135 13.45 -5.80 -10.63
C LYS A 135 12.39 -4.77 -11.00
N VAL A 136 11.63 -4.24 -10.03
CA VAL A 136 10.62 -3.22 -10.34
C VAL A 136 11.26 -1.90 -10.74
N THR A 137 12.36 -1.45 -10.09
CA THR A 137 13.06 -0.22 -10.52
C THR A 137 13.67 -0.34 -11.93
N GLU A 138 14.02 -1.56 -12.36
CA GLU A 138 14.50 -1.83 -13.72
C GLU A 138 13.35 -1.86 -14.75
N LEU A 139 12.21 -2.48 -14.40
CA LEU A 139 11.02 -2.56 -15.26
C LEU A 139 10.37 -1.18 -15.43
N ASN A 140 10.27 -0.44 -14.35
CA ASN A 140 9.67 0.89 -14.33
C ASN A 140 10.49 1.87 -13.49
N PRO A 141 11.40 2.62 -14.13
CA PRO A 141 12.20 3.63 -13.43
C PRO A 141 11.40 4.81 -12.85
N PHE A 142 10.08 4.86 -13.09
CA PHE A 142 9.18 5.88 -12.56
C PHE A 142 8.32 5.36 -11.38
N ASN A 143 8.56 4.14 -10.91
CA ASN A 143 7.84 3.58 -9.77
C ASN A 143 8.47 4.06 -8.45
N GLU A 144 7.99 5.19 -7.93
CA GLU A 144 8.50 5.78 -6.69
C GLU A 144 8.37 4.86 -5.47
N GLN A 145 7.39 3.96 -5.49
CA GLN A 145 7.16 3.00 -4.40
C GLN A 145 8.26 1.93 -4.33
N ALA A 146 8.78 1.52 -5.49
CA ALA A 146 9.89 0.56 -5.55
C ALA A 146 11.17 1.14 -4.93
N PHE A 147 11.49 2.40 -5.22
CA PHE A 147 12.60 3.12 -4.60
C PHE A 147 12.42 3.27 -3.10
N LEU A 148 11.18 3.56 -2.64
CA LEU A 148 10.88 3.65 -1.22
C LEU A 148 11.19 2.32 -0.50
N TYR A 149 10.64 1.19 -0.98
CA TYR A 149 10.82 -0.11 -0.34
C TYR A 149 12.29 -0.58 -0.36
N LEU A 150 12.97 -0.38 -1.48
CA LEU A 150 14.39 -0.71 -1.57
C LEU A 150 15.23 0.13 -0.59
N GLY A 151 14.94 1.43 -0.48
CA GLY A 151 15.57 2.32 0.49
C GLY A 151 15.32 1.92 1.93
N GLN A 152 14.09 1.53 2.28
CA GLN A 152 13.74 1.04 3.61
C GLN A 152 14.51 -0.25 3.94
N LEU A 153 14.60 -1.19 3.00
CA LEU A 153 15.40 -2.40 3.14
C LEU A 153 16.88 -2.06 3.38
N TYR A 154 17.45 -1.08 2.64
CA TYR A 154 18.85 -0.66 2.79
C TYR A 154 19.14 -0.02 4.16
N ILE A 155 18.16 0.69 4.77
CA ILE A 155 18.30 1.13 6.17
C ILE A 155 18.49 -0.09 7.08
N THR A 156 17.72 -1.17 6.90
CA THR A 156 17.84 -2.37 7.74
C THR A 156 19.17 -3.09 7.56
N GLN A 157 19.83 -2.88 6.44
CA GLN A 157 21.19 -3.39 6.13
C GLN A 157 22.31 -2.40 6.50
N ASN A 158 21.97 -1.25 7.10
CA ASN A 158 22.89 -0.15 7.42
C ASN A 158 23.62 0.44 6.19
N LYS A 159 23.04 0.32 5.00
CA LYS A 159 23.48 0.96 3.75
C LYS A 159 22.84 2.35 3.65
N LEU A 160 23.25 3.27 4.55
CA LEU A 160 22.52 4.54 4.76
C LEU A 160 22.69 5.51 3.59
N ALA A 161 23.86 5.57 2.97
CA ALA A 161 24.13 6.45 1.84
C ALA A 161 23.27 6.04 0.62
N GLU A 162 23.28 4.75 0.30
CA GLU A 162 22.49 4.19 -0.79
C GLU A 162 20.98 4.35 -0.55
N ALA A 163 20.52 4.20 0.71
CA ALA A 163 19.13 4.45 1.07
C ALA A 163 18.73 5.93 0.82
N ILE A 164 19.59 6.88 1.16
CA ILE A 164 19.35 8.32 0.90
C ILE A 164 19.22 8.60 -0.60
N GLU A 165 20.04 7.97 -1.43
CA GLU A 165 19.97 8.10 -2.89
C GLU A 165 18.61 7.59 -3.40
N LEU A 166 18.17 6.38 -2.99
CA LEU A 166 16.90 5.80 -3.40
C LEU A 166 15.68 6.65 -2.97
N PHE A 167 15.70 7.19 -1.75
CA PHE A 167 14.63 8.09 -1.32
C PHE A 167 14.69 9.44 -2.05
N THR A 168 15.85 9.86 -2.51
CA THR A 168 15.97 11.06 -3.33
C THR A 168 15.31 10.85 -4.67
N GLU A 169 15.59 9.71 -5.34
CA GLU A 169 14.84 9.32 -6.55
C GLU A 169 13.33 9.30 -6.32
N ALA A 170 12.85 8.66 -5.24
CA ALA A 170 11.43 8.61 -4.91
C ALA A 170 10.81 10.01 -4.74
N THR A 171 11.53 10.96 -4.08
CA THR A 171 11.03 12.33 -3.88
C THR A 171 11.13 13.21 -5.12
N GLU A 172 12.04 12.92 -6.05
CA GLU A 172 12.15 13.59 -7.35
C GLU A 172 11.04 13.12 -8.29
N LEU A 173 10.73 11.83 -8.30
CA LEU A 173 9.63 11.27 -9.07
C LEU A 173 8.26 11.77 -8.57
N ASN A 174 8.08 11.79 -7.26
CA ASN A 174 6.86 12.27 -6.62
C ASN A 174 7.16 13.30 -5.52
N PRO A 175 7.16 14.61 -5.83
CA PRO A 175 7.42 15.66 -4.84
C PRO A 175 6.38 15.78 -3.72
N ASN A 176 5.27 15.04 -3.79
CA ASN A 176 4.24 14.96 -2.76
C ASN A 176 4.28 13.67 -1.94
N PHE A 177 5.32 12.86 -2.11
CA PHE A 177 5.47 11.58 -1.43
C PHE A 177 5.98 11.76 0.00
N ALA A 178 5.06 12.08 0.93
CA ALA A 178 5.38 12.38 2.32
C ALA A 178 6.23 11.30 3.00
N GLU A 179 5.91 10.02 2.78
CA GLU A 179 6.63 8.88 3.36
C GLU A 179 8.09 8.83 2.91
N ALA A 180 8.37 9.11 1.63
CA ALA A 180 9.74 9.13 1.11
C ALA A 180 10.60 10.24 1.75
N TYR A 181 10.01 11.43 1.99
CA TYR A 181 10.70 12.48 2.75
C TYR A 181 10.99 12.05 4.19
N HIS A 182 10.04 11.43 4.86
CA HIS A 182 10.23 10.91 6.23
C HIS A 182 11.35 9.88 6.30
N GLU A 183 11.35 8.89 5.40
CA GLU A 183 12.35 7.84 5.38
C GLU A 183 13.73 8.38 5.00
N ARG A 184 13.80 9.35 4.07
CA ARG A 184 15.04 10.04 3.76
C ARG A 184 15.58 10.83 4.94
N GLY A 185 14.71 11.55 5.64
CA GLY A 185 15.07 12.27 6.86
C GLY A 185 15.60 11.32 7.95
N ARG A 186 14.96 10.14 8.10
CA ARG A 186 15.42 9.10 9.02
C ARG A 186 16.80 8.56 8.63
N ALA A 187 17.01 8.25 7.36
CA ALA A 187 18.30 7.78 6.86
C ALA A 187 19.40 8.82 7.03
N LYS A 188 19.13 10.11 6.74
CA LYS A 188 20.05 11.23 6.97
C LYS A 188 20.43 11.37 8.44
N LEU A 189 19.44 11.27 9.36
CA LEU A 189 19.71 11.34 10.79
C LEU A 189 20.63 10.22 11.25
N LEU A 190 20.39 8.99 10.81
CA LEU A 190 21.23 7.84 11.12
C LEU A 190 22.64 7.99 10.53
N ASN A 191 22.75 8.64 9.37
CA ASN A 191 24.03 8.93 8.70
C ASN A 191 24.77 10.16 9.26
N GLY A 192 24.17 10.84 10.28
CA GLY A 192 24.79 12.00 10.96
C GLY A 192 24.41 13.37 10.41
N ASP A 193 23.65 13.45 9.32
CA ASP A 193 23.15 14.72 8.74
C ASP A 193 21.86 15.15 9.46
N LYS A 194 22.01 15.90 10.54
CA LYS A 194 20.90 16.38 11.36
C LYS A 194 20.11 17.51 10.69
N GLU A 195 20.78 18.36 9.93
CA GLU A 195 20.15 19.51 9.27
C GLU A 195 19.28 19.05 8.11
N GLY A 196 19.81 18.24 7.21
CA GLY A 196 19.06 17.67 6.11
C GLY A 196 17.94 16.72 6.55
N SER A 197 18.09 16.04 7.71
CA SER A 197 17.03 15.28 8.34
C SER A 197 15.86 16.17 8.77
N ALA A 198 16.15 17.29 9.46
CA ALA A 198 15.11 18.20 9.94
C ALA A 198 14.32 18.83 8.79
N GLU A 199 15.00 19.18 7.68
CA GLU A 199 14.36 19.70 6.47
C GLU A 199 13.39 18.68 5.84
N ASP A 200 13.85 17.44 5.65
CA ASP A 200 13.03 16.37 5.08
C ASP A 200 11.83 16.02 5.97
N MET A 201 12.05 15.89 7.27
CA MET A 201 10.96 15.62 8.21
C MET A 201 9.92 16.73 8.24
N LYS A 202 10.34 18.00 8.19
CA LYS A 202 9.44 19.13 8.07
C LYS A 202 8.62 19.05 6.78
N LYS A 203 9.25 18.75 5.65
CA LYS A 203 8.58 18.60 4.36
C LYS A 203 7.55 17.47 4.38
N GLY A 204 7.89 16.30 4.93
CA GLY A 204 6.98 15.17 5.09
C GLY A 204 5.74 15.55 5.92
N LEU A 205 5.93 16.26 7.04
CA LEU A 205 4.84 16.75 7.89
C LEU A 205 3.95 17.80 7.20
N GLU A 206 4.52 18.67 6.39
CA GLU A 206 3.75 19.63 5.58
C GLU A 206 2.85 18.92 4.57
N LEU A 207 3.31 17.83 3.97
CA LEU A 207 2.58 17.05 2.99
C LEU A 207 1.51 16.15 3.65
N ASN A 208 1.78 15.56 4.81
CA ASN A 208 0.84 14.73 5.54
C ASN A 208 0.81 15.06 7.05
N PRO A 209 0.05 16.08 7.47
CA PRO A 209 -0.03 16.47 8.88
C PRO A 209 -0.61 15.39 9.82
N LYS A 210 -1.33 14.39 9.29
CA LYS A 210 -1.91 13.31 10.11
C LYS A 210 -0.86 12.31 10.62
N GLU A 211 0.29 12.22 9.95
CA GLU A 211 1.38 11.31 10.36
C GLU A 211 2.08 11.73 11.67
N ILE A 212 1.90 12.98 12.12
CA ILE A 212 2.46 13.45 13.40
C ILE A 212 2.08 12.51 14.56
N GLN A 213 0.87 11.95 14.57
CA GLN A 213 0.41 11.06 15.64
C GLN A 213 1.10 9.69 15.56
N ASN A 214 1.34 9.17 14.37
CA ASN A 214 2.00 7.88 14.16
C ASN A 214 3.50 7.97 14.46
N PHE A 215 4.15 9.08 14.11
CA PHE A 215 5.56 9.32 14.34
C PHE A 215 5.93 9.31 15.82
N ASN A 216 5.15 9.97 16.68
CA ASN A 216 5.37 9.97 18.12
C ASN A 216 5.17 8.57 18.76
N GLY A 217 4.35 7.70 18.17
CA GLY A 217 4.14 6.33 18.65
C GLY A 217 5.26 5.36 18.29
N GLN A 218 5.82 5.48 17.09
CA GLN A 218 6.87 4.57 16.61
C GLN A 218 8.27 4.86 17.15
N TYR A 219 8.59 6.12 17.43
CA TYR A 219 9.95 6.55 17.84
C TYR A 219 10.05 7.03 19.27
N GLY A 220 8.91 7.26 19.96
CA GLY A 220 8.86 7.68 21.36
C GLY A 220 9.22 6.59 22.38
N ASN A 221 9.25 5.32 21.99
CA ASN A 221 9.44 4.17 22.87
C ASN A 221 10.80 3.46 22.74
N GLN A 222 11.80 4.06 22.12
CA GLN A 222 13.15 3.48 22.11
C GLN A 222 13.82 3.70 23.47
N PRO A 223 14.29 2.66 24.18
CA PRO A 223 14.99 2.80 25.45
C PRO A 223 16.36 3.45 25.20
N GLY A 224 16.48 4.73 25.52
CA GLY A 224 17.72 5.52 25.41
C GLY A 224 17.60 6.83 24.64
N GLY A 225 16.48 7.09 23.99
CA GLY A 225 16.22 8.36 23.32
C GLY A 225 15.71 9.42 24.29
N SER A 226 16.58 10.32 24.74
CA SER A 226 16.14 11.57 25.36
C SER A 226 15.26 12.30 24.34
N THR A 227 13.97 12.48 24.65
CA THR A 227 13.03 13.31 23.90
C THR A 227 13.42 14.79 24.07
N GLY A 228 14.58 15.17 23.56
CA GLY A 228 14.92 16.56 23.27
C GLY A 228 14.08 17.00 22.09
N ASN A 229 13.32 18.05 22.31
CA ASN A 229 12.48 18.74 21.34
C ASN A 229 13.22 18.91 20.00
N ILE A 230 13.04 17.95 19.07
CA ILE A 230 13.76 17.90 17.77
C ILE A 230 13.23 18.99 16.83
N LEU A 231 12.05 19.52 17.10
CA LEU A 231 11.35 20.47 16.22
C LEU A 231 11.51 21.95 16.62
N GLY A 232 12.14 22.26 17.77
CA GLY A 232 12.41 23.67 18.13
C GLY A 232 11.19 24.60 18.17
N LEU A 233 9.97 24.06 18.46
CA LEU A 233 8.72 24.80 18.61
C LEU A 233 8.35 24.94 20.08
#